data_5900db7fb34e0ca43b350dfed1e86902
#
_entry.id   5900db7fb34e0ca43b350dfed1e86902
#
_cell.length_a   1.000
_cell.length_b   1.000
_cell.length_c   1.000
_cell.angle_alpha   90.00
_cell.angle_beta   90.00
_cell.angle_gamma   90.00
#
_symmetry.space_group_name_H-M   'P 1'
#
loop_
_entity.id
_entity.type
_entity.pdbx_description
1 polymer ?
#
loop_
_entity_poly.entity_id
_entity_poly.type
_entity_poly.pdbx_seq_one_letter_code
_entity_poly.pdbx_strand_id
1 'polypeptide(L)'
;MNSKIHGNAYSRLTGGLVRFLIKEQEAKNALLSTQVGQKMSIEKRIKRLMPHEMTTRLFDEMANLRLKRTGVGLDIILEQINSRYPKDKYSAFAYGLWRIKELEEEAYKKSKRRFSKGEHGGARRLSFYSGG
;
A
#
# COMPACT_ATOMS: atom_id res chain seq x y z
N MET A 1 7.10 -15.59 2.03
CA MET A 1 7.06 -14.41 1.13
C MET A 1 8.41 -14.29 0.44
N ASN A 2 8.43 -14.13 -0.87
CA ASN A 2 9.69 -14.07 -1.60
C ASN A 2 10.28 -12.65 -1.63
N SER A 3 11.55 -12.54 -2.03
CA SER A 3 12.27 -11.28 -2.04
C SER A 3 11.69 -10.25 -3.01
N LYS A 4 11.06 -10.69 -4.09
CA LYS A 4 10.43 -9.78 -5.06
C LYS A 4 9.26 -9.02 -4.45
N ILE A 5 8.46 -9.70 -3.64
CA ILE A 5 7.32 -9.10 -2.94
C ILE A 5 7.81 -8.10 -1.91
N HIS A 6 8.82 -8.47 -1.12
CA HIS A 6 9.45 -7.54 -0.17
C HIS A 6 10.07 -6.35 -0.88
N GLY A 7 10.81 -6.57 -1.96
CA GLY A 7 11.44 -5.50 -2.72
C GLY A 7 10.44 -4.53 -3.29
N ASN A 8 9.33 -5.03 -3.82
CA ASN A 8 8.26 -4.18 -4.33
C ASN A 8 7.64 -3.32 -3.21
N ALA A 9 7.35 -3.92 -2.06
CA ALA A 9 6.79 -3.20 -0.92
C ALA A 9 7.77 -2.11 -0.43
N TYR A 10 9.03 -2.46 -0.27
CA TYR A 10 10.06 -1.52 0.15
C TYR A 10 10.19 -0.35 -0.83
N SER A 11 10.24 -0.64 -2.12
CA SER A 11 10.35 0.37 -3.16
C SER A 11 9.17 1.34 -3.16
N ARG A 12 7.96 0.83 -3.02
CA ARG A 12 6.76 1.67 -3.01
C ARG A 12 6.67 2.52 -1.75
N LEU A 13 7.07 1.96 -0.62
CA LEU A 13 7.08 2.70 0.66
C LEU A 13 8.13 3.82 0.63
N THR A 14 9.35 3.52 0.22
CA THR A 14 10.42 4.52 0.17
C THR A 14 10.25 5.52 -0.95
N GLY A 15 9.57 5.14 -2.02
CA GLY A 15 9.25 6.02 -3.14
C GLY A 15 8.06 6.95 -2.91
N GLY A 16 7.41 6.84 -1.75
CA GLY A 16 6.27 7.69 -1.43
C GLY A 16 5.01 7.38 -2.25
N LEU A 17 4.90 6.17 -2.79
CA LEU A 17 3.76 5.76 -3.63
C LEU A 17 2.58 5.22 -2.83
N VAL A 18 2.70 5.19 -1.51
CA VAL A 18 1.66 4.67 -0.62
C VAL A 18 1.22 5.78 0.32
N ARG A 19 -0.09 5.97 0.40
CA ARG A 19 -0.69 6.87 1.38
C ARG A 19 -1.40 6.04 2.42
N PHE A 20 -1.18 6.39 3.67
CA PHE A 20 -1.82 5.73 4.79
C PHE A 20 -2.89 6.62 5.40
N LEU A 21 -3.88 6.00 6.01
CA LEU A 21 -4.80 6.70 6.88
C LEU A 21 -4.04 7.22 8.11
N ILE A 22 -4.56 8.27 8.72
CA ILE A 22 -3.99 8.76 9.98
C ILE A 22 -4.14 7.68 11.07
N LYS A 23 -3.23 7.70 12.02
CA LYS A 23 -3.21 6.73 13.12
C LYS A 23 -4.44 6.87 14.01
N GLU A 24 -4.74 5.83 14.75
CA GLU A 24 -5.93 5.74 15.61
C GLU A 24 -6.06 6.93 16.56
N GLN A 25 -4.97 7.31 17.23
CA GLN A 25 -5.02 8.39 18.21
C GLN A 25 -5.42 9.71 17.57
N GLU A 26 -4.87 10.03 16.42
CA GLU A 26 -5.21 11.26 15.68
C GLU A 26 -6.65 11.22 15.18
N ALA A 27 -7.08 10.07 14.67
CA ALA A 27 -8.44 9.88 14.18
C ALA A 27 -9.46 10.02 15.32
N LYS A 28 -9.14 9.46 16.47
CA LYS A 28 -9.98 9.56 17.68
C LYS A 28 -10.11 11.00 18.13
N ASN A 29 -9.00 11.73 18.18
CA ASN A 29 -9.00 13.14 18.56
C ASN A 29 -9.82 13.97 17.58
N ALA A 30 -9.66 13.75 16.28
CA ALA A 30 -10.42 14.43 15.25
C ALA A 30 -11.93 14.15 15.36
N LEU A 31 -12.29 12.89 15.61
CA LEU A 31 -13.69 12.49 15.74
C LEU A 31 -14.33 13.15 16.96
N LEU A 32 -13.65 13.12 18.10
CA LEU A 32 -14.15 13.67 19.35
C LEU A 32 -14.15 15.21 19.38
N SER A 33 -13.48 15.86 18.44
CA SER A 33 -13.51 17.33 18.31
C SER A 33 -14.79 17.82 17.66
N THR A 34 -15.59 16.94 17.09
CA THR A 34 -16.88 17.31 16.45
C THR A 34 -18.05 16.91 17.33
N GLN A 35 -19.13 17.66 17.22
CA GLN A 35 -20.37 17.33 17.95
C GLN A 35 -20.95 16.00 17.51
N VAL A 36 -20.89 15.72 16.22
CA VAL A 36 -21.37 14.44 15.66
C VAL A 36 -20.61 13.26 16.26
N GLY A 37 -19.29 13.37 16.35
CA GLY A 37 -18.45 12.34 16.93
C GLY A 37 -18.71 12.14 18.43
N GLN A 38 -18.89 13.22 19.16
CA GLN A 38 -19.19 13.18 20.59
C GLN A 38 -20.53 12.49 20.90
N LYS A 39 -21.51 12.70 20.05
CA LYS A 39 -22.85 12.10 20.20
C LYS A 39 -22.96 10.71 19.62
N MET A 40 -21.93 10.26 18.95
CA MET A 40 -21.92 8.93 18.31
C MET A 40 -21.88 7.83 19.37
N SER A 41 -22.62 6.73 19.12
CA SER A 41 -22.59 5.57 20.00
C SER A 41 -21.20 4.94 20.01
N ILE A 42 -20.88 4.21 21.08
CA ILE A 42 -19.60 3.51 21.21
C ILE A 42 -19.37 2.54 20.04
N GLU A 43 -20.42 1.81 19.65
CA GLU A 43 -20.36 0.86 18.55
C GLU A 43 -20.00 1.54 17.23
N LYS A 44 -20.63 2.65 16.93
CA LYS A 44 -20.33 3.43 15.72
C LYS A 44 -18.93 4.01 15.74
N ARG A 45 -18.46 4.48 16.90
CA ARG A 45 -17.09 4.98 17.05
C ARG A 45 -16.08 3.86 16.75
N ILE A 46 -16.30 2.68 17.31
CA ILE A 46 -15.41 1.54 17.10
C ILE A 46 -15.33 1.22 15.61
N LYS A 47 -16.45 1.13 14.92
CA LYS A 47 -16.48 0.87 13.48
C LYS A 47 -15.77 1.96 12.68
N ARG A 48 -15.97 3.21 13.06
CA ARG A 48 -15.38 4.36 12.37
C ARG A 48 -13.86 4.38 12.53
N LEU A 49 -13.37 3.98 13.70
CA LEU A 49 -11.94 4.01 14.01
C LEU A 49 -11.20 2.74 13.62
N MET A 50 -11.91 1.67 13.26
CA MET A 50 -11.28 0.39 12.92
C MET A 50 -10.22 0.49 11.83
N PRO A 51 -10.45 1.17 10.68
CA PRO A 51 -9.39 1.30 9.67
C PRO A 51 -8.13 2.00 10.19
N HIS A 52 -8.30 2.97 11.06
CA HIS A 52 -7.19 3.71 11.68
C HIS A 52 -6.43 2.85 12.68
N GLU A 53 -7.15 2.02 13.43
CA GLU A 53 -6.55 1.03 14.32
C GLU A 53 -5.71 0.04 13.53
N MET A 54 -6.22 -0.45 12.41
CA MET A 54 -5.49 -1.37 11.55
C MET A 54 -4.24 -0.71 10.97
N THR A 55 -4.32 0.57 10.62
CA THR A 55 -3.17 1.35 10.15
C THR A 55 -2.11 1.46 11.23
N THR A 56 -2.51 1.76 12.46
CA THR A 56 -1.59 1.83 13.60
C THR A 56 -0.88 0.49 13.81
N ARG A 57 -1.62 -0.61 13.77
CA ARG A 57 -1.04 -1.95 13.92
C ARG A 57 -0.09 -2.30 12.78
N LEU A 58 -0.42 -1.89 11.56
CA LEU A 58 0.47 -2.08 10.42
C LEU A 58 1.79 -1.35 10.65
N PHE A 59 1.76 -0.11 11.10
CA PHE A 59 2.96 0.66 11.41
C PHE A 59 3.80 -0.02 12.50
N ASP A 60 3.15 -0.55 13.53
CA ASP A 60 3.85 -1.28 14.59
C ASP A 60 4.54 -2.54 14.05
N GLU A 61 3.86 -3.27 13.18
CA GLU A 61 4.45 -4.44 12.53
C GLU A 61 5.62 -4.05 11.64
N MET A 62 5.48 -2.97 10.87
CA MET A 62 6.56 -2.48 10.01
C MET A 62 7.76 -1.99 10.83
N ALA A 63 7.52 -1.36 11.97
CA ALA A 63 8.59 -0.91 12.87
C ALA A 63 9.37 -2.09 13.44
N ASN A 64 8.76 -3.27 13.49
CA ASN A 64 9.42 -4.51 13.93
C ASN A 64 10.17 -5.24 12.82
N LEU A 65 10.26 -4.64 11.63
CA LEU A 65 10.95 -5.23 10.49
C LEU A 65 12.31 -4.57 10.29
N ARG A 66 13.26 -5.38 9.82
CA ARG A 66 14.56 -4.88 9.38
C ARG A 66 14.88 -5.41 8.00
N LEU A 67 15.64 -4.62 7.26
CA LEU A 67 16.09 -4.99 5.94
C LEU A 67 17.21 -6.02 6.05
N LYS A 68 17.10 -7.10 5.28
CA LYS A 68 18.14 -8.11 5.18
C LYS A 68 18.39 -8.42 3.73
N ARG A 69 19.65 -8.44 3.35
CA ARG A 69 20.05 -8.89 2.02
C ARG A 69 20.32 -10.38 2.07
N THR A 70 19.82 -11.10 1.09
CA THR A 70 20.00 -12.55 1.01
C THR A 70 20.86 -12.93 -0.18
N GLY A 71 21.79 -13.85 0.04
CA GLY A 71 22.63 -14.40 -1.01
C GLY A 71 23.60 -13.41 -1.62
N VAL A 72 24.04 -13.73 -2.82
CA VAL A 72 25.04 -12.94 -3.57
C VAL A 72 24.40 -11.81 -4.36
N GLY A 73 23.09 -11.72 -4.34
CA GLY A 73 22.35 -10.80 -5.18
C GLY A 73 21.88 -9.54 -4.47
N LEU A 74 21.03 -8.81 -5.19
CA LEU A 74 20.37 -7.60 -4.71
C LEU A 74 19.04 -7.91 -4.01
N ASP A 75 18.78 -9.18 -3.73
CA ASP A 75 17.55 -9.62 -3.11
C ASP A 75 17.43 -9.09 -1.70
N ILE A 76 16.29 -8.51 -1.42
CA ILE A 76 15.99 -7.87 -0.16
C ILE A 76 14.80 -8.58 0.46
N ILE A 77 14.91 -8.90 1.72
CA ILE A 77 13.75 -9.35 2.52
C ILE A 77 13.62 -8.46 3.73
N LEU A 78 12.41 -8.38 4.25
CA LEU A 78 12.14 -7.70 5.51
C LEU A 78 11.85 -8.78 6.54
N GLU A 79 12.75 -8.90 7.51
CA GLU A 79 12.61 -9.90 8.57
C GLU A 79 12.20 -9.25 9.88
N GLN A 80 11.53 -10.04 10.72
CA GLN A 80 11.11 -9.56 12.03
C GLN A 80 12.31 -9.43 12.98
N ILE A 81 12.41 -8.28 13.65
CA ILE A 81 13.38 -8.06 14.72
C ILE A 81 13.01 -8.95 15.91
N ASN A 82 11.72 -8.96 16.26
CA ASN A 82 11.16 -9.84 17.28
C ASN A 82 10.19 -10.79 16.61
N SER A 83 10.55 -12.08 16.54
CA SER A 83 9.74 -13.08 15.86
C SER A 83 8.41 -13.37 16.53
N ARG A 84 8.25 -12.97 17.79
CA ARG A 84 6.99 -13.16 18.53
C ARG A 84 5.96 -12.09 18.18
N TYR A 85 6.39 -10.97 17.61
CA TYR A 85 5.48 -9.92 17.21
C TYR A 85 4.85 -10.29 15.85
N PRO A 86 3.54 -10.06 15.68
CA PRO A 86 2.86 -10.43 14.43
C PRO A 86 3.42 -9.73 13.20
N LYS A 87 3.29 -10.37 12.06
CA LYS A 87 3.69 -9.82 10.76
C LYS A 87 2.57 -9.99 9.71
N ASP A 88 1.42 -10.47 10.10
CA ASP A 88 0.33 -10.82 9.19
C ASP A 88 -0.24 -9.60 8.46
N LYS A 89 -0.35 -8.45 9.12
CA LYS A 89 -0.83 -7.23 8.47
C LYS A 89 0.16 -6.70 7.46
N TYR A 90 1.44 -6.71 7.80
CA TYR A 90 2.48 -6.36 6.85
C TYR A 90 2.47 -7.31 5.66
N SER A 91 2.37 -8.61 5.91
CA SER A 91 2.34 -9.61 4.84
C SER A 91 1.15 -9.37 3.90
N ALA A 92 -0.04 -9.16 4.44
CA ALA A 92 -1.21 -8.85 3.64
C ALA A 92 -1.02 -7.56 2.82
N PHE A 93 -0.46 -6.54 3.43
CA PHE A 93 -0.15 -5.28 2.78
C PHE A 93 0.84 -5.47 1.63
N ALA A 94 1.93 -6.21 1.86
CA ALA A 94 2.94 -6.47 0.84
C ALA A 94 2.38 -7.28 -0.34
N TYR A 95 1.56 -8.29 -0.07
CA TYR A 95 0.87 -9.03 -1.12
C TYR A 95 -0.10 -8.15 -1.90
N GLY A 96 -0.81 -7.26 -1.20
CA GLY A 96 -1.71 -6.29 -1.84
C GLY A 96 -0.96 -5.38 -2.81
N LEU A 97 0.19 -4.85 -2.39
CA LEU A 97 1.04 -4.03 -3.25
C LEU A 97 1.57 -4.82 -4.45
N TRP A 98 1.89 -6.09 -4.25
CA TRP A 98 2.30 -6.97 -5.34
C TRP A 98 1.17 -7.16 -6.36
N ARG A 99 -0.05 -7.36 -5.88
CA ARG A 99 -1.21 -7.48 -6.77
C ARG A 99 -1.46 -6.20 -7.55
N ILE A 100 -1.28 -5.05 -6.93
CA ILE A 100 -1.37 -3.75 -7.61
C ILE A 100 -0.33 -3.68 -8.73
N LYS A 101 0.90 -4.10 -8.47
CA LYS A 101 1.95 -4.14 -9.47
C LYS A 101 1.55 -5.01 -10.67
N GLU A 102 1.01 -6.20 -10.42
CA GLU A 102 0.53 -7.09 -11.47
C GLU A 102 -0.57 -6.43 -12.30
N LEU A 103 -1.52 -5.78 -11.65
CA LEU A 103 -2.61 -5.08 -12.33
C LEU A 103 -2.10 -3.91 -13.17
N GLU A 104 -1.12 -3.18 -12.68
CA GLU A 104 -0.48 -2.10 -13.43
C GLU A 104 0.22 -2.62 -14.68
N GLU A 105 0.93 -3.75 -14.55
CA GLU A 105 1.60 -4.38 -15.69
C GLU A 105 0.59 -4.88 -16.72
N GLU A 106 -0.50 -5.48 -16.27
CA GLU A 106 -1.58 -5.91 -17.17
C GLU A 106 -2.20 -4.73 -17.91
N ALA A 107 -2.47 -3.65 -17.20
CA ALA A 107 -3.01 -2.44 -17.78
C ALA A 107 -2.06 -1.83 -18.82
N TYR A 108 -0.76 -1.81 -18.50
CA TYR A 108 0.26 -1.33 -19.42
C TYR A 108 0.32 -2.19 -20.68
N LYS A 109 0.31 -3.50 -20.54
CA LYS A 109 0.31 -4.42 -21.70
C LYS A 109 -0.93 -4.25 -22.56
N LYS A 110 -2.09 -4.07 -21.95
CA LYS A 110 -3.33 -3.81 -22.68
C LYS A 110 -3.26 -2.48 -23.42
N SER A 111 -2.78 -1.45 -22.79
CA SER A 111 -2.60 -0.14 -23.39
C SER A 111 -1.65 -0.22 -24.59
N LYS A 112 -0.52 -0.89 -24.43
CA LYS A 112 0.47 -1.08 -25.47
C LYS A 112 -0.10 -1.86 -26.67
N ARG A 113 -0.84 -2.93 -26.42
CA ARG A 113 -1.49 -3.71 -27.49
C ARG A 113 -2.54 -2.90 -28.22
N ARG A 114 -3.33 -2.15 -27.48
CA ARG A 114 -4.36 -1.29 -28.06
C ARG A 114 -3.75 -0.20 -28.92
N PHE A 115 -2.65 0.35 -28.47
CA PHE A 115 -1.87 1.33 -29.22
C PHE A 115 -1.35 0.74 -30.53
N SER A 116 -0.73 -0.46 -30.47
CA SER A 116 -0.22 -1.14 -31.66
C SER A 116 -1.30 -1.44 -32.67
N LYS A 117 -2.48 -1.88 -32.23
CA LYS A 117 -3.62 -2.15 -33.11
C LYS A 117 -4.21 -0.89 -33.70
N GLY A 118 -4.14 0.22 -32.96
CA GLY A 118 -4.72 1.48 -33.37
C GLY A 118 -3.76 2.43 -34.04
N GLU A 119 -2.55 2.00 -34.36
CA GLU A 119 -1.52 2.91 -34.86
C GLU A 119 -1.91 3.61 -36.19
N HIS A 120 -2.76 2.99 -36.99
CA HIS A 120 -3.23 3.59 -38.24
C HIS A 120 -4.06 4.84 -38.00
N GLY A 121 -4.68 4.95 -36.87
CA GLY A 121 -5.47 6.11 -36.50
C GLY A 121 -5.23 6.60 -35.11
N GLY A 122 -4.28 5.99 -34.41
CA GLY A 122 -4.11 6.19 -32.98
C GLY A 122 -3.11 7.27 -32.62
N ALA A 123 -2.27 7.69 -33.52
CA ALA A 123 -1.19 8.63 -33.22
C ALA A 123 -1.70 9.92 -32.56
N ARG A 124 -2.77 10.46 -33.06
CA ARG A 124 -3.34 11.69 -32.50
C ARG A 124 -3.92 11.50 -31.09
N ARG A 125 -4.15 10.27 -30.66
CA ARG A 125 -4.64 10.01 -29.30
C ARG A 125 -3.56 10.10 -28.28
N LEU A 126 -2.31 9.98 -28.69
CA LEU A 126 -1.20 10.11 -27.79
C LEU A 126 -1.16 11.47 -27.13
N SER A 127 -1.62 12.50 -27.80
CA SER A 127 -1.68 13.83 -27.21
C SER A 127 -2.59 13.91 -25.99
N PHE A 128 -3.63 13.10 -25.93
CA PHE A 128 -4.49 13.04 -24.76
C PHE A 128 -3.80 12.41 -23.57
N TYR A 129 -3.05 11.36 -23.80
CA TYR A 129 -2.33 10.68 -22.72
C TYR A 129 -1.12 11.46 -22.26
N SER A 130 -0.44 12.10 -23.18
CA SER A 130 0.70 12.93 -22.80
C SER A 130 0.29 14.15 -22.00
N GLY A 131 -0.95 14.57 -22.14
CA GLY A 131 -1.51 15.65 -21.34
C GLY A 131 -2.00 15.22 -19.96
N GLY A 132 -2.05 13.93 -19.75
CA GLY A 132 -2.56 13.38 -18.48
C GLY A 132 -1.50 12.93 -17.52
#